data_1ceef85e9ca62c72dca1d52a8abb0495
#
_entry.id   1ceef85e9ca62c72dca1d52a8abb0495
#
_cell.length_a   1.000
_cell.length_b   1.000
_cell.length_c   1.000
_cell.angle_alpha   90.00
_cell.angle_beta   90.00
_cell.angle_gamma   90.00
#
_symmetry.space_group_name_H-M   'P 1'
#
loop_
_entity.id
_entity.type
_entity.pdbx_description
1 polymer ?
#
loop_
_entity_poly.entity_id
_entity_poly.type
_entity_poly.pdbx_seq_one_letter_code
_entity_poly.pdbx_strand_id
1 'polypeptide(L)'
;MEHFGSSVSRQPQISIEDIFTSVEGGDSNFGIVPFENSTEGVINTTLNCLADCDISICGELYVDIIHNLAIQKDATPEEISEIVSHPQALGQCSKFLSNKFPDIKQTPVKSSAEAASLCKNNSKIMCIASKQAILEHKLSTVASS
;
A
#
# COMPACT_ATOMS: atom_id res chain seq x y z
N MET A 1 -3.30 -11.74 8.71
CA MET A 1 -2.63 -12.90 9.31
C MET A 1 -3.55 -13.74 10.19
N GLU A 2 -4.58 -13.15 10.72
CA GLU A 2 -5.52 -13.82 11.64
C GLU A 2 -6.43 -14.86 10.97
N HIS A 3 -6.72 -14.69 9.66
CA HIS A 3 -7.69 -15.55 8.96
C HIS A 3 -7.21 -17.00 8.77
N PHE A 4 -5.94 -17.21 8.42
CA PHE A 4 -5.38 -18.55 8.17
C PHE A 4 -4.47 -19.06 9.31
N GLY A 5 -4.29 -18.29 10.36
CA GLY A 5 -3.37 -18.63 11.46
C GLY A 5 -1.90 -18.38 11.14
N SER A 6 -1.03 -18.74 12.10
CA SER A 6 0.41 -18.48 12.02
C SER A 6 1.23 -19.60 11.38
N SER A 7 0.64 -20.78 11.17
CA SER A 7 1.34 -21.97 10.69
C SER A 7 1.30 -22.17 9.17
N VAL A 8 0.71 -21.22 8.43
CA VAL A 8 0.62 -21.31 6.97
C VAL A 8 1.93 -20.92 6.29
N SER A 9 2.34 -21.71 5.31
CA SER A 9 3.39 -21.32 4.36
C SER A 9 2.84 -20.34 3.34
N ARG A 10 3.61 -19.30 3.00
CA ARG A 10 3.23 -18.29 2.02
C ARG A 10 4.16 -18.35 0.83
N GLN A 11 3.58 -18.37 -0.34
CA GLN A 11 4.28 -18.36 -1.62
C GLN A 11 3.86 -17.07 -2.39
N PRO A 12 4.65 -15.99 -2.33
CA PRO A 12 4.40 -14.81 -3.14
C PRO A 12 4.48 -15.16 -4.62
N GLN A 13 3.47 -14.73 -5.38
CA GLN A 13 3.43 -14.89 -6.83
C GLN A 13 3.69 -13.55 -7.51
N ILE A 14 4.08 -13.58 -8.78
CA ILE A 14 4.45 -12.39 -9.56
C ILE A 14 3.19 -11.69 -10.09
N SER A 15 2.16 -12.47 -10.46
CA SER A 15 0.92 -11.96 -11.03
C SER A 15 -0.31 -12.58 -10.38
N ILE A 16 -1.47 -12.01 -10.64
CA ILE A 16 -2.77 -12.56 -10.21
C ILE A 16 -3.01 -13.90 -10.90
N GLU A 17 -2.71 -14.01 -12.18
CA GLU A 17 -2.84 -15.21 -12.99
C GLU A 17 -2.01 -16.37 -12.43
N ASP A 18 -0.79 -16.09 -11.94
CA ASP A 18 0.07 -17.11 -11.33
C ASP A 18 -0.55 -17.65 -10.02
N ILE A 19 -1.27 -16.83 -9.28
CA ILE A 19 -1.99 -17.27 -8.08
C ILE A 19 -3.08 -18.28 -8.46
N PHE A 20 -3.89 -17.95 -9.49
CA PHE A 20 -4.93 -18.86 -9.98
C PHE A 20 -4.34 -20.18 -10.49
N THR A 21 -3.29 -20.11 -11.30
CA THR A 21 -2.58 -21.30 -11.81
C THR A 21 -2.05 -22.19 -10.68
N SER A 22 -1.47 -21.58 -9.64
CA SER A 22 -0.93 -22.30 -8.48
C SER A 22 -2.02 -23.03 -7.67
N VAL A 23 -3.20 -22.42 -7.54
CA VAL A 23 -4.33 -23.03 -6.82
C VAL A 23 -4.98 -24.12 -7.67
N GLU A 24 -5.23 -23.88 -8.95
CA GLU A 24 -5.84 -24.84 -9.87
C GLU A 24 -4.94 -26.06 -10.10
N GLY A 25 -3.61 -25.85 -10.17
CA GLY A 25 -2.60 -26.91 -10.27
C GLY A 25 -2.37 -27.70 -8.98
N GLY A 26 -2.94 -27.25 -7.84
CA GLY A 26 -2.80 -27.91 -6.55
C GLY A 26 -1.48 -27.62 -5.81
N ASP A 27 -0.66 -26.70 -6.30
CA ASP A 27 0.57 -26.25 -5.64
C ASP A 27 0.27 -25.41 -4.38
N SER A 28 -0.88 -24.76 -4.37
CA SER A 28 -1.40 -24.01 -3.23
C SER A 28 -2.84 -24.41 -2.90
N ASN A 29 -3.17 -24.51 -1.61
CA ASN A 29 -4.53 -24.83 -1.19
C ASN A 29 -5.49 -23.64 -1.28
N PHE A 30 -4.98 -22.42 -1.16
CA PHE A 30 -5.72 -21.17 -1.21
C PHE A 30 -4.91 -20.08 -1.88
N GLY A 31 -5.59 -19.20 -2.62
CA GLY A 31 -5.03 -17.97 -3.17
C GLY A 31 -5.70 -16.75 -2.55
N ILE A 32 -4.93 -15.69 -2.35
CA ILE A 32 -5.47 -14.38 -1.96
C ILE A 32 -5.19 -13.42 -3.12
N VAL A 33 -6.25 -12.88 -3.69
CA VAL A 33 -6.19 -11.95 -4.82
C VAL A 33 -6.96 -10.67 -4.50
N PRO A 34 -6.53 -9.50 -5.01
CA PRO A 34 -7.33 -8.29 -4.91
C PRO A 34 -8.58 -8.42 -5.79
N PHE A 35 -9.74 -8.15 -5.22
CA PHE A 35 -11.01 -8.19 -5.95
C PHE A 35 -11.51 -6.80 -6.30
N GLU A 36 -11.45 -5.89 -5.36
CA GLU A 36 -11.91 -4.52 -5.51
C GLU A 36 -11.03 -3.57 -4.68
N ASN A 37 -10.84 -2.37 -5.21
CA ASN A 37 -10.19 -1.25 -4.52
C ASN A 37 -11.17 -0.07 -4.49
N SER A 38 -11.36 0.56 -3.35
CA SER A 38 -12.28 1.68 -3.16
C SER A 38 -12.02 2.88 -4.08
N THR A 39 -10.81 3.02 -4.60
CA THR A 39 -10.41 4.12 -5.49
C THR A 39 -10.48 3.74 -6.97
N GLU A 40 -10.04 2.54 -7.32
CA GLU A 40 -9.91 2.08 -8.72
C GLU A 40 -11.07 1.17 -9.14
N GLY A 41 -11.89 0.71 -8.17
CA GLY A 41 -13.02 -0.19 -8.41
C GLY A 41 -12.57 -1.65 -8.57
N VAL A 42 -13.31 -2.39 -9.36
CA VAL A 42 -13.15 -3.84 -9.53
C VAL A 42 -11.89 -4.17 -10.33
N ILE A 43 -11.16 -5.19 -9.89
CA ILE A 43 -9.95 -5.69 -10.58
C ILE A 43 -10.35 -6.67 -11.68
N ASN A 44 -10.36 -6.21 -12.91
CA ASN A 44 -10.80 -6.99 -14.08
C ASN A 44 -10.00 -8.28 -14.28
N THR A 45 -8.69 -8.27 -14.02
CA THR A 45 -7.84 -9.47 -14.11
C THR A 45 -8.37 -10.58 -13.20
N THR A 46 -8.72 -10.27 -11.96
CA THR A 46 -9.30 -11.25 -11.02
C THR A 46 -10.64 -11.79 -11.52
N LEU A 47 -11.52 -10.92 -12.05
CA LEU A 47 -12.80 -11.36 -12.63
C LEU A 47 -12.62 -12.30 -13.82
N ASN A 48 -11.68 -11.98 -14.72
CA ASN A 48 -11.41 -12.80 -15.89
C ASN A 48 -10.89 -14.18 -15.46
N CYS A 49 -9.92 -14.24 -14.55
CA CYS A 49 -9.42 -15.50 -14.03
C CYS A 49 -10.53 -16.34 -13.35
N LEU A 50 -11.41 -15.69 -12.55
CA LEU A 50 -12.55 -16.40 -11.95
C LEU A 50 -13.56 -16.95 -12.96
N ALA A 51 -13.69 -16.31 -14.11
CA ALA A 51 -14.56 -16.79 -15.18
C ALA A 51 -13.97 -17.99 -15.95
N ASP A 52 -12.64 -18.07 -16.03
CA ASP A 52 -11.92 -19.04 -16.87
C ASP A 52 -11.41 -20.26 -16.08
N CYS A 53 -11.32 -20.19 -14.74
CA CYS A 53 -10.79 -21.24 -13.87
C CYS A 53 -11.88 -21.96 -13.06
N ASP A 54 -11.71 -23.24 -12.80
CA ASP A 54 -12.60 -24.05 -11.95
C ASP A 54 -12.22 -23.92 -10.47
N ILE A 55 -12.30 -22.67 -9.95
CA ILE A 55 -11.95 -22.32 -8.58
C ILE A 55 -13.17 -21.68 -7.90
N SER A 56 -13.39 -22.04 -6.63
CA SER A 56 -14.46 -21.48 -5.82
C SER A 56 -13.97 -20.42 -4.84
N ILE A 57 -14.71 -19.33 -4.72
CA ILE A 57 -14.48 -18.33 -3.69
C ILE A 57 -14.93 -18.92 -2.34
N CYS A 58 -14.02 -19.01 -1.39
CA CYS A 58 -14.30 -19.56 -0.06
C CYS A 58 -14.37 -18.50 1.05
N GLY A 59 -14.05 -17.26 0.74
CA GLY A 59 -14.14 -16.15 1.70
C GLY A 59 -13.71 -14.82 1.09
N GLU A 60 -13.98 -13.75 1.83
CA GLU A 60 -13.49 -12.42 1.51
C GLU A 60 -12.82 -11.78 2.72
N LEU A 61 -11.89 -10.89 2.46
CA LEU A 61 -11.15 -10.13 3.46
C LEU A 61 -11.18 -8.65 3.09
N TYR A 62 -11.59 -7.84 4.03
CA TYR A 62 -11.46 -6.39 3.93
C TYR A 62 -10.16 -5.95 4.58
N VAL A 63 -9.36 -5.17 3.86
CA VAL A 63 -8.10 -4.64 4.34
C VAL A 63 -8.15 -3.13 4.27
N ASP A 64 -8.18 -2.48 5.43
CA ASP A 64 -8.08 -1.03 5.49
C ASP A 64 -6.68 -0.58 5.06
N ILE A 65 -6.62 0.22 4.00
CA ILE A 65 -5.38 0.83 3.54
C ILE A 65 -5.26 2.19 4.22
N ILE A 66 -4.47 2.21 5.29
CA ILE A 66 -4.21 3.43 6.05
C ILE A 66 -2.92 4.07 5.55
N HIS A 67 -3.03 5.27 5.03
CA HIS A 67 -1.88 6.08 4.64
C HIS A 67 -1.41 6.92 5.82
N ASN A 68 -0.14 6.81 6.16
CA ASN A 68 0.46 7.58 7.23
C ASN A 68 1.40 8.63 6.65
N LEU A 69 1.20 9.88 7.06
CA LEU A 69 2.13 10.97 6.77
C LEU A 69 3.18 11.01 7.87
N ALA A 70 4.44 11.01 7.49
CA ALA A 70 5.54 11.00 8.42
C ALA A 70 6.66 11.95 8.00
N ILE A 71 7.35 12.46 9.02
CA ILE A 71 8.51 13.35 8.90
C ILE A 71 9.68 12.76 9.68
N GLN A 72 10.86 13.32 9.49
CA GLN A 72 12.02 13.03 10.35
C GLN A 72 11.69 13.36 11.79
N LYS A 73 12.24 12.58 12.74
CA LYS A 73 11.86 12.65 14.16
C LYS A 73 12.02 14.05 14.78
N ASP A 74 13.05 14.79 14.33
CA ASP A 74 13.38 16.10 14.86
C ASP A 74 12.91 17.26 13.96
N ALA A 75 12.18 16.95 12.87
CA ALA A 75 11.60 17.93 11.96
C ALA A 75 10.24 18.42 12.48
N THR A 76 9.88 19.64 12.10
CA THR A 76 8.56 20.21 12.38
C THR A 76 7.73 20.31 11.07
N PRO A 77 6.40 20.16 11.15
CA PRO A 77 5.55 20.24 9.95
C PRO A 77 5.68 21.57 9.20
N GLU A 78 6.01 22.64 9.88
CA GLU A 78 6.16 24.00 9.33
C GLU A 78 7.40 24.15 8.44
N GLU A 79 8.40 23.28 8.60
CA GLU A 79 9.63 23.31 7.81
C GLU A 79 9.53 22.48 6.53
N ILE A 80 8.43 21.74 6.37
CA ILE A 80 8.24 20.85 5.22
C ILE A 80 7.99 21.66 3.96
N SER A 81 8.78 21.39 2.93
CA SER A 81 8.66 22.01 1.61
C SER A 81 8.23 21.04 0.51
N GLU A 82 8.27 19.72 0.79
CA GLU A 82 7.96 18.71 -0.21
C GLU A 82 7.33 17.47 0.44
N ILE A 83 6.30 16.92 -0.24
CA ILE A 83 5.67 15.65 0.12
C ILE A 83 6.01 14.63 -0.96
N VAL A 84 6.56 13.50 -0.56
CA VAL A 84 6.97 12.42 -1.48
C VAL A 84 6.22 11.14 -1.19
N SER A 85 5.75 10.45 -2.24
CA SER A 85 5.20 9.10 -2.15
C SER A 85 5.04 8.45 -3.53
N HIS A 86 4.61 7.19 -3.54
CA HIS A 86 4.15 6.54 -4.76
C HIS A 86 2.94 7.30 -5.35
N PRO A 87 2.84 7.44 -6.70
CA PRO A 87 1.75 8.18 -7.34
C PRO A 87 0.35 7.79 -6.86
N GLN A 88 0.10 6.50 -6.67
CA GLN A 88 -1.19 6.00 -6.20
C GLN A 88 -1.52 6.51 -4.79
N ALA A 89 -0.56 6.51 -3.86
CA ALA A 89 -0.77 7.03 -2.51
C ALA A 89 -0.99 8.55 -2.50
N LEU A 90 -0.28 9.31 -3.34
CA LEU A 90 -0.53 10.74 -3.54
C LEU A 90 -1.96 10.99 -4.05
N GLY A 91 -2.40 10.21 -5.03
CA GLY A 91 -3.76 10.28 -5.59
C GLY A 91 -4.83 9.98 -4.53
N GLN A 92 -4.66 8.90 -3.77
CA GLN A 92 -5.59 8.51 -2.70
C GLN A 92 -5.67 9.54 -1.57
N CYS A 93 -4.56 10.21 -1.26
CA CYS A 93 -4.50 11.27 -0.25
C CYS A 93 -4.78 12.68 -0.80
N SER A 94 -5.03 12.86 -2.10
CA SER A 94 -5.06 14.17 -2.77
C SER A 94 -6.00 15.19 -2.10
N LYS A 95 -7.21 14.77 -1.74
CA LYS A 95 -8.19 15.64 -1.07
C LYS A 95 -7.70 16.08 0.31
N PHE A 96 -7.09 15.19 1.06
CA PHE A 96 -6.51 15.51 2.37
C PHE A 96 -5.32 16.47 2.23
N LEU A 97 -4.41 16.17 1.29
CA LEU A 97 -3.23 16.98 1.03
C LEU A 97 -3.59 18.40 0.57
N SER A 98 -4.53 18.54 -0.35
CA SER A 98 -4.99 19.86 -0.83
C SER A 98 -5.61 20.71 0.29
N ASN A 99 -6.27 20.06 1.26
CA ASN A 99 -6.89 20.78 2.37
C ASN A 99 -5.89 21.19 3.47
N LYS A 100 -4.91 20.30 3.76
CA LYS A 100 -3.98 20.49 4.88
C LYS A 100 -2.64 21.12 4.47
N PHE A 101 -2.21 20.88 3.23
CA PHE A 101 -0.90 21.24 2.71
C PHE A 101 -1.01 21.78 1.27
N PRO A 102 -1.85 22.82 1.01
CA PRO A 102 -2.17 23.29 -0.35
C PRO A 102 -0.95 23.78 -1.12
N ASP A 103 0.02 24.38 -0.43
CA ASP A 103 1.18 25.03 -1.04
C ASP A 103 2.43 24.14 -1.07
N ILE A 104 2.33 22.91 -0.55
CA ILE A 104 3.49 22.01 -0.51
C ILE A 104 3.57 21.20 -1.80
N LYS A 105 4.74 21.22 -2.42
CA LYS A 105 5.03 20.45 -3.64
C LYS A 105 4.89 18.94 -3.39
N GLN A 106 4.17 18.25 -4.28
CA GLN A 106 4.04 16.80 -4.25
C GLN A 106 4.92 16.18 -5.33
N THR A 107 5.81 15.27 -4.94
CA THR A 107 6.76 14.62 -5.85
C THR A 107 6.56 13.10 -5.83
N PRO A 108 6.22 12.50 -6.98
CA PRO A 108 6.09 11.05 -7.09
C PRO A 108 7.46 10.36 -7.05
N VAL A 109 7.52 9.21 -6.36
CA VAL A 109 8.69 8.31 -6.29
C VAL A 109 8.25 6.87 -6.57
N LYS A 110 9.20 5.96 -6.81
CA LYS A 110 8.91 4.60 -7.26
C LYS A 110 8.22 3.72 -6.22
N SER A 111 8.41 4.00 -4.92
CA SER A 111 7.83 3.19 -3.85
C SER A 111 7.68 3.98 -2.55
N SER A 112 6.81 3.49 -1.67
CA SER A 112 6.68 4.01 -0.29
C SER A 112 7.96 3.83 0.54
N ALA A 113 8.75 2.80 0.26
CA ALA A 113 10.04 2.57 0.92
C ALA A 113 11.07 3.64 0.49
N GLU A 114 11.12 3.99 -0.80
CA GLU A 114 11.95 5.08 -1.30
C GLU A 114 11.53 6.42 -0.68
N ALA A 115 10.23 6.69 -0.61
CA ALA A 115 9.70 7.89 0.05
C ALA A 115 10.16 8.00 1.51
N ALA A 116 10.07 6.91 2.28
CA ALA A 116 10.53 6.87 3.67
C ALA A 116 12.05 7.07 3.79
N SER A 117 12.83 6.51 2.86
CA SER A 117 14.28 6.70 2.82
C SER A 117 14.67 8.16 2.54
N LEU A 118 14.01 8.82 1.59
CA LEU A 118 14.23 10.24 1.28
C LEU A 118 13.87 11.13 2.49
N CYS A 119 12.73 10.87 3.11
CA CYS A 119 12.28 11.56 4.31
C CYS A 119 13.29 11.44 5.47
N LYS A 120 13.82 10.22 5.70
CA LYS A 120 14.85 9.99 6.73
C LYS A 120 16.10 10.85 6.52
N ASN A 121 16.48 11.12 5.29
CA ASN A 121 17.73 11.80 4.94
C ASN A 121 17.56 13.32 4.75
N ASN A 122 16.32 13.84 4.79
CA ASN A 122 16.03 15.25 4.59
C ASN A 122 14.87 15.73 5.47
N SER A 123 15.15 16.61 6.43
CA SER A 123 14.16 17.14 7.39
C SER A 123 13.07 18.01 6.75
N LYS A 124 13.26 18.47 5.50
CA LYS A 124 12.27 19.27 4.76
C LYS A 124 11.29 18.42 3.94
N ILE A 125 11.43 17.09 3.99
CA ILE A 125 10.57 16.15 3.26
C ILE A 125 9.61 15.47 4.24
N MET A 126 8.32 15.48 3.87
CA MET A 126 7.29 14.61 4.43
C MET A 126 7.06 13.44 3.48
N CYS A 127 6.84 12.23 3.99
CA CYS A 127 6.49 11.10 3.16
C CYS A 127 5.12 10.53 3.52
N ILE A 128 4.45 9.92 2.54
CA ILE A 128 3.32 9.02 2.78
C ILE A 128 3.85 7.60 2.64
N ALA A 129 3.76 6.82 3.71
CA ALA A 129 4.31 5.48 3.75
C ALA A 129 3.49 4.55 4.66
N SER A 130 3.74 3.24 4.57
CA SER A 130 3.16 2.26 5.47
C SER A 130 3.71 2.43 6.89
N LYS A 131 2.93 2.03 7.89
CA LYS A 131 3.35 2.03 9.30
C LYS A 131 4.68 1.28 9.50
N GLN A 132 4.87 0.18 8.77
CA GLN A 132 6.10 -0.60 8.84
C GLN A 132 7.31 0.19 8.34
N ALA A 133 7.22 0.83 7.17
CA ALA A 133 8.31 1.64 6.61
C ALA A 133 8.67 2.82 7.53
N ILE A 134 7.67 3.45 8.14
CA ILE A 134 7.87 4.54 9.13
C ILE A 134 8.67 4.03 10.33
N LEU A 135 8.32 2.87 10.87
CA LEU A 135 9.04 2.27 12.00
C LEU A 135 10.48 1.88 11.64
N GLU A 136 10.67 1.23 10.49
CA GLU A 136 12.00 0.82 10.00
C GLU A 136 12.94 2.02 9.79
N HIS A 137 12.42 3.13 9.29
CA HIS A 137 13.19 4.36 9.07
C HIS A 137 13.22 5.30 10.28
N LYS A 138 12.56 4.93 11.41
CA LYS A 138 12.48 5.71 12.65
C LYS A 138 11.92 7.12 12.44
N LEU A 139 10.91 7.23 11.59
CA LEU A 139 10.19 8.47 11.32
C LEU A 139 9.08 8.72 12.35
N SER A 140 8.64 9.96 12.45
CA SER A 140 7.51 10.37 13.29
C SER A 140 6.25 10.54 12.45
N THR A 141 5.16 9.87 12.82
CA THR A 141 3.86 10.05 12.16
C THR A 141 3.25 11.40 12.55
N VAL A 142 2.84 12.17 11.56
CA VAL A 142 2.17 13.47 11.71
C VAL A 142 0.65 13.33 11.60
N ALA A 143 0.20 12.48 10.69
CA ALA A 143 -1.21 12.22 10.45
C ALA A 143 -1.41 10.83 9.84
N SER A 144 -2.64 10.30 9.97
CA SER A 144 -3.09 9.09 9.29
C SER A 144 -4.40 9.37 8.55
N SER A 145 -4.56 8.84 7.36
CA SER A 145 -5.73 9.03 6.50
C SER A 145 -6.26 7.68 6.03
#